data_1199645908d3766e6cda773e646ca369
#
_entry.id   1199645908d3766e6cda773e646ca369
#
_cell.length_a   1.000
_cell.length_b   1.000
_cell.length_c   1.000
_cell.angle_alpha   90.00
_cell.angle_beta   90.00
_cell.angle_gamma   90.00
#
_symmetry.space_group_name_H-M   'P 1'
#
loop_
_entity.id
_entity.type
_entity.pdbx_description
1 polymer ?
#
loop_
_entity_poly.entity_id
_entity_poly.type
_entity_poly.pdbx_seq_one_letter_code
_entity_poly.pdbx_strand_id
1 'polypeptide(L)'
;MAKNVIIGQSGGPTAVINSSLAGVYKAACSLGADKVYGMKYGIEGLLKEELVELNVLLDDRLSIELLKRTPSSYLGSCRYKLPEPEADSTPYVKLFTLFDKYDICAVFYIGGNDSMDTIAKLSRYGAQVGSAVRFIGVPKTIDNDLCLTDHTPGYGSAAKYIATILKEVIRDSSVYDIRSVTVAEIMGRHAGWLAGAACLAGGDDSDGPDLILLPEVPFDQDKFLARVDELQRVKWAGKPGPAHPCERGERRGRHGGRARVPAGGGVLRHHAHRGPAAVLHRKLRSRGRVRCARHHAVP
;
A
#
# COMPACT_ATOMS: atom_id res chain seq x y z
N MET A 1 21.10 35.04 -5.97
CA MET A 1 19.82 34.48 -5.49
C MET A 1 19.97 32.97 -5.50
N ALA A 2 19.57 32.28 -4.43
CA ALA A 2 19.61 30.81 -4.36
C ALA A 2 18.81 30.21 -5.54
N LYS A 3 19.40 29.25 -6.23
CA LYS A 3 18.80 28.63 -7.42
C LYS A 3 18.77 27.11 -7.36
N ASN A 4 19.23 26.52 -6.25
CA ASN A 4 19.23 25.09 -6.11
C ASN A 4 17.89 24.58 -5.59
N VAL A 5 17.53 23.39 -6.02
CA VAL A 5 16.29 22.71 -5.64
C VAL A 5 16.65 21.42 -4.92
N ILE A 6 15.88 21.04 -3.90
CA ILE A 6 16.04 19.77 -3.24
C ILE A 6 14.74 18.97 -3.28
N ILE A 7 14.85 17.68 -3.57
CA ILE A 7 13.71 16.76 -3.73
C ILE A 7 13.87 15.59 -2.75
N GLY A 8 12.84 15.29 -1.98
CA GLY A 8 12.80 14.13 -1.11
C GLY A 8 11.64 13.19 -1.44
N GLN A 9 11.81 11.92 -1.11
CA GLN A 9 10.79 10.89 -1.18
C GLN A 9 10.54 10.32 0.21
N SER A 10 9.28 10.00 0.55
CA SER A 10 8.91 9.55 1.87
C SER A 10 7.63 8.70 1.87
N GLY A 11 7.43 7.93 2.93
CA GLY A 11 6.29 7.04 3.09
C GLY A 11 6.40 5.74 2.29
N GLY A 12 5.29 5.03 2.11
CA GLY A 12 5.26 3.77 1.35
C GLY A 12 5.61 3.97 -0.12
N PRO A 13 6.52 3.20 -0.70
CA PRO A 13 6.81 3.24 -2.13
C PRO A 13 5.57 2.90 -2.96
N THR A 14 5.48 3.50 -4.15
CA THR A 14 4.41 3.24 -5.13
C THR A 14 5.02 3.19 -6.54
N ALA A 15 4.26 2.67 -7.49
CA ALA A 15 4.71 2.65 -8.89
C ALA A 15 4.94 4.06 -9.48
N VAL A 16 4.35 5.10 -8.87
CA VAL A 16 4.40 6.48 -9.40
C VAL A 16 5.48 7.35 -8.74
N ILE A 17 6.02 6.97 -7.58
CA ILE A 17 6.86 7.87 -6.77
C ILE A 17 8.11 8.34 -7.52
N ASN A 18 8.71 7.45 -8.31
CA ASN A 18 9.88 7.78 -9.14
C ASN A 18 9.50 8.58 -10.40
N SER A 19 8.30 8.38 -10.95
CA SER A 19 7.80 9.24 -12.03
C SER A 19 7.57 10.67 -11.54
N SER A 20 7.09 10.86 -10.31
CA SER A 20 6.96 12.17 -9.68
C SER A 20 8.35 12.82 -9.48
N LEU A 21 9.33 12.05 -9.01
CA LEU A 21 10.72 12.52 -8.88
C LEU A 21 11.27 13.00 -10.25
N ALA A 22 11.13 12.18 -11.29
CA ALA A 22 11.57 12.53 -12.64
C ALA A 22 10.85 13.79 -13.18
N GLY A 23 9.56 13.95 -12.88
CA GLY A 23 8.77 15.12 -13.26
C GLY A 23 9.28 16.39 -12.59
N VAL A 24 9.47 16.36 -11.27
CA VAL A 24 10.02 17.51 -10.52
C VAL A 24 11.43 17.85 -10.97
N TYR A 25 12.29 16.85 -11.16
CA TYR A 25 13.65 17.05 -11.67
C TYR A 25 13.65 17.77 -13.03
N LYS A 26 12.88 17.26 -13.99
CA LYS A 26 12.78 17.88 -15.31
C LYS A 26 12.26 19.32 -15.26
N ALA A 27 11.23 19.56 -14.46
CA ALA A 27 10.67 20.90 -14.30
C ALA A 27 11.69 21.86 -13.65
N ALA A 28 12.41 21.43 -12.61
CA ALA A 28 13.45 22.23 -11.96
C ALA A 28 14.56 22.63 -12.96
N CYS A 29 15.07 21.66 -13.74
CA CYS A 29 16.07 21.95 -14.78
C CYS A 29 15.53 22.91 -15.86
N SER A 30 14.28 22.70 -16.32
CA SER A 30 13.67 23.58 -17.35
C SER A 30 13.43 24.99 -16.84
N LEU A 31 13.25 25.20 -15.55
CA LEU A 31 13.10 26.51 -14.91
C LEU A 31 14.43 27.14 -14.50
N GLY A 32 15.57 26.54 -14.85
CA GLY A 32 16.90 27.08 -14.66
C GLY A 32 17.45 26.88 -13.26
N ALA A 33 17.11 25.79 -12.57
CA ALA A 33 17.81 25.40 -11.35
C ALA A 33 19.28 25.06 -11.67
N ASP A 34 20.21 25.63 -10.92
CA ASP A 34 21.65 25.38 -11.10
C ASP A 34 22.00 23.94 -10.68
N LYS A 35 21.52 23.51 -9.50
CA LYS A 35 21.65 22.16 -9.00
C LYS A 35 20.32 21.64 -8.47
N VAL A 36 20.10 20.35 -8.70
CA VAL A 36 18.97 19.60 -8.13
C VAL A 36 19.51 18.51 -7.24
N TYR A 37 19.25 18.63 -5.94
CA TYR A 37 19.65 17.65 -4.95
C TYR A 37 18.54 16.66 -4.65
N GLY A 38 18.91 15.41 -4.36
CA GLY A 38 18.01 14.39 -3.84
C GLY A 38 18.32 14.10 -2.36
N MET A 39 17.31 14.13 -1.50
CA MET A 39 17.44 13.70 -0.10
C MET A 39 17.45 12.18 -0.06
N LYS A 40 18.56 11.57 0.36
CA LYS A 40 18.57 10.13 0.65
C LYS A 40 17.76 9.90 1.93
N TYR A 41 16.83 8.93 1.89
CA TYR A 41 15.96 8.61 3.02
C TYR A 41 15.16 9.79 3.59
N GLY A 42 14.72 10.70 2.70
CA GLY A 42 13.86 11.84 3.05
C GLY A 42 14.45 12.79 4.09
N ILE A 43 13.60 13.33 4.95
CA ILE A 43 14.03 14.32 5.99
C ILE A 43 15.01 13.70 7.00
N GLU A 44 14.88 12.40 7.31
CA GLU A 44 15.80 11.73 8.23
C GLU A 44 17.23 11.74 7.70
N GLY A 45 17.41 11.40 6.43
CA GLY A 45 18.72 11.43 5.79
C GLY A 45 19.22 12.87 5.58
N LEU A 46 18.34 13.82 5.25
CA LEU A 46 18.71 15.24 5.16
C LEU A 46 19.25 15.76 6.50
N LEU A 47 18.65 15.38 7.63
CA LEU A 47 19.17 15.71 8.95
C LEU A 47 20.59 15.12 9.23
N LYS A 48 20.97 14.06 8.52
CA LYS A 48 22.31 13.48 8.55
C LYS A 48 23.21 14.01 7.42
N GLU A 49 22.68 14.94 6.63
CA GLU A 49 23.36 15.52 5.44
C GLU A 49 23.64 14.50 4.33
N GLU A 50 22.76 13.45 4.24
CA GLU A 50 22.84 12.43 3.20
C GLU A 50 22.13 12.91 1.93
N LEU A 51 22.89 13.51 1.01
CA LEU A 51 22.42 14.10 -0.25
C LEU A 51 23.10 13.48 -1.47
N VAL A 52 22.43 13.54 -2.59
CA VAL A 52 22.99 13.22 -3.92
C VAL A 52 22.66 14.36 -4.89
N GLU A 53 23.57 14.64 -5.80
CA GLU A 53 23.32 15.58 -6.90
C GLU A 53 22.65 14.84 -8.06
N LEU A 54 21.40 15.13 -8.31
CA LEU A 54 20.60 14.45 -9.33
C LEU A 54 21.04 14.80 -10.76
N ASN A 55 21.63 15.97 -10.96
CA ASN A 55 22.18 16.37 -12.27
C ASN A 55 23.27 15.38 -12.76
N VAL A 56 24.04 14.79 -11.83
CA VAL A 56 25.06 13.77 -12.15
C VAL A 56 24.46 12.39 -12.40
N LEU A 57 23.37 12.05 -11.68
CA LEU A 57 22.75 10.72 -11.75
C LEU A 57 21.72 10.61 -12.89
N LEU A 58 21.16 11.72 -13.32
CA LEU A 58 20.10 11.82 -14.33
C LEU A 58 20.54 12.75 -15.46
N ASP A 59 21.78 12.57 -15.93
CA ASP A 59 22.45 13.41 -16.92
C ASP A 59 21.91 13.20 -18.34
N ASP A 60 21.28 12.06 -18.61
CA ASP A 60 20.75 11.73 -19.91
C ASP A 60 19.24 11.42 -19.90
N ARG A 61 18.65 11.43 -21.09
CA ARG A 61 17.23 11.12 -21.29
C ARG A 61 16.87 9.69 -20.91
N LEU A 62 17.78 8.73 -21.15
CA LEU A 62 17.53 7.31 -20.88
C LEU A 62 17.43 7.06 -19.39
N SER A 63 18.36 7.61 -18.59
CA SER A 63 18.36 7.53 -17.13
C SER A 63 17.04 8.05 -16.54
N ILE A 64 16.52 9.17 -17.06
CA ILE A 64 15.24 9.72 -16.63
C ILE A 64 14.06 8.80 -17.02
N GLU A 65 14.05 8.24 -18.23
CA GLU A 65 12.98 7.33 -18.66
C GLU A 65 13.03 5.98 -17.91
N LEU A 66 14.22 5.49 -17.56
CA LEU A 66 14.39 4.31 -16.71
C LEU A 66 13.89 4.58 -15.29
N LEU A 67 14.25 5.74 -14.72
CA LEU A 67 13.76 6.14 -13.41
C LEU A 67 12.22 6.13 -13.32
N LYS A 68 11.53 6.66 -14.34
CA LYS A 68 10.07 6.68 -14.40
C LYS A 68 9.43 5.29 -14.35
N ARG A 69 10.13 4.27 -14.83
CA ARG A 69 9.67 2.87 -14.89
C ARG A 69 10.21 1.99 -13.77
N THR A 70 11.15 2.51 -12.99
CA THR A 70 11.73 1.79 -11.85
C THR A 70 10.74 1.81 -10.69
N PRO A 71 10.30 0.66 -10.18
CA PRO A 71 9.45 0.59 -9.00
C PRO A 71 10.23 0.99 -7.74
N SER A 72 9.48 1.20 -6.63
CA SER A 72 10.03 1.60 -5.35
C SER A 72 10.54 3.05 -5.30
N SER A 73 11.21 3.43 -4.22
CA SER A 73 11.68 4.80 -3.98
C SER A 73 13.16 4.91 -4.27
N TYR A 74 13.52 5.61 -5.34
CA TYR A 74 14.91 5.73 -5.81
C TYR A 74 15.84 6.39 -4.79
N LEU A 75 15.35 7.41 -4.10
CA LEU A 75 16.10 8.10 -3.04
C LEU A 75 16.01 7.40 -1.68
N GLY A 76 15.34 6.25 -1.60
CA GLY A 76 14.97 5.64 -0.34
C GLY A 76 13.77 6.33 0.29
N SER A 77 13.37 5.89 1.47
CA SER A 77 12.21 6.42 2.18
C SER A 77 12.47 6.47 3.68
N CYS A 78 11.70 7.27 4.40
CA CYS A 78 11.69 7.29 5.86
C CYS A 78 10.26 7.38 6.41
N ARG A 79 10.11 7.13 7.69
CA ARG A 79 8.88 7.34 8.46
C ARG A 79 9.09 8.34 9.61
N TYR A 80 10.03 9.26 9.41
CA TYR A 80 10.32 10.31 10.37
C TYR A 80 9.17 11.31 10.40
N LYS A 81 8.67 11.61 11.61
CA LYS A 81 7.66 12.64 11.84
C LYS A 81 8.33 13.82 12.50
N LEU A 82 8.27 14.97 11.84
CA LEU A 82 8.71 16.22 12.48
C LEU A 82 7.79 16.52 13.67
N PRO A 83 8.36 16.87 14.85
CA PRO A 83 7.57 17.40 15.97
C PRO A 83 6.86 18.70 15.56
N GLU A 84 5.90 19.17 16.35
CA GLU A 84 5.41 20.55 16.17
C GLU A 84 6.54 21.53 16.49
N PRO A 85 6.71 22.63 15.72
CA PRO A 85 7.81 23.58 15.91
C PRO A 85 7.86 24.17 17.31
N GLU A 86 6.69 24.33 17.94
CA GLU A 86 6.53 24.87 19.30
C GLU A 86 6.99 23.88 20.38
N ALA A 87 6.97 22.57 20.09
CA ALA A 87 7.39 21.53 21.01
C ALA A 87 8.91 21.27 20.93
N ASP A 88 9.46 21.22 19.71
CA ASP A 88 10.89 21.07 19.47
C ASP A 88 11.28 21.69 18.12
N SER A 89 11.93 22.84 18.16
CA SER A 89 12.43 23.55 16.99
C SER A 89 13.80 23.07 16.51
N THR A 90 14.50 22.21 17.25
CA THR A 90 15.88 21.77 16.93
C THR A 90 16.01 21.18 15.52
N PRO A 91 15.16 20.25 15.08
CA PRO A 91 15.26 19.72 13.72
C PRO A 91 15.01 20.78 12.65
N TYR A 92 14.15 21.77 12.91
CA TYR A 92 13.88 22.86 11.97
C TYR A 92 15.09 23.76 11.80
N VAL A 93 15.72 24.21 12.91
CA VAL A 93 16.93 25.01 12.86
C VAL A 93 18.01 24.32 12.04
N LYS A 94 18.20 23.01 12.26
CA LYS A 94 19.17 22.22 11.49
C LYS A 94 18.83 22.16 10.00
N LEU A 95 17.58 21.89 9.65
CA LEU A 95 17.12 21.82 8.25
C LEU A 95 17.30 23.17 7.55
N PHE A 96 16.93 24.28 8.18
CA PHE A 96 17.07 25.59 7.57
C PHE A 96 18.54 26.01 7.42
N THR A 97 19.41 25.65 8.39
CA THR A 97 20.87 25.82 8.23
C THR A 97 21.40 25.03 7.02
N LEU A 98 20.86 23.82 6.77
CA LEU A 98 21.24 23.05 5.58
C LEU A 98 20.68 23.66 4.29
N PHE A 99 19.47 24.21 4.30
CA PHE A 99 18.92 24.91 3.15
C PHE A 99 19.78 26.13 2.78
N ASP A 100 20.24 26.91 3.76
CA ASP A 100 21.13 28.03 3.54
C ASP A 100 22.52 27.56 3.03
N LYS A 101 23.08 26.50 3.66
CA LYS A 101 24.38 25.92 3.25
C LYS A 101 24.42 25.48 1.78
N TYR A 102 23.31 24.95 1.28
CA TYR A 102 23.21 24.43 -0.09
C TYR A 102 22.49 25.40 -1.05
N ASP A 103 22.28 26.65 -0.68
CA ASP A 103 21.58 27.67 -1.47
C ASP A 103 20.22 27.18 -2.02
N ILE A 104 19.42 26.51 -1.18
CA ILE A 104 18.14 25.93 -1.59
C ILE A 104 17.07 27.02 -1.68
N CYS A 105 16.46 27.18 -2.85
CA CYS A 105 15.31 28.06 -3.06
C CYS A 105 13.96 27.35 -3.00
N ALA A 106 13.93 26.05 -3.21
CA ALA A 106 12.71 25.27 -3.16
C ALA A 106 12.94 23.84 -2.69
N VAL A 107 12.03 23.35 -1.85
CA VAL A 107 11.99 21.99 -1.32
C VAL A 107 10.75 21.29 -1.87
N PHE A 108 10.95 20.21 -2.60
CA PHE A 108 9.87 19.33 -3.03
C PHE A 108 9.89 18.04 -2.22
N TYR A 109 8.75 17.65 -1.68
CA TYR A 109 8.66 16.43 -0.88
C TYR A 109 7.54 15.54 -1.38
N ILE A 110 7.91 14.38 -1.93
CA ILE A 110 7.00 13.45 -2.57
C ILE A 110 6.59 12.39 -1.55
N GLY A 111 5.30 12.27 -1.26
CA GLY A 111 4.87 11.27 -0.29
C GLY A 111 3.39 11.29 0.05
N GLY A 112 3.01 10.52 1.06
CA GLY A 112 1.65 10.43 1.59
C GLY A 112 1.32 11.49 2.62
N ASN A 113 0.28 11.24 3.43
CA ASN A 113 -0.26 12.19 4.42
C ASN A 113 0.80 12.72 5.39
N ASP A 114 1.65 11.85 5.96
CA ASP A 114 2.73 12.28 6.88
C ASP A 114 3.76 13.19 6.17
N SER A 115 3.97 12.99 4.87
CA SER A 115 4.90 13.82 4.09
C SER A 115 4.29 15.20 3.80
N MET A 116 3.00 15.26 3.56
CA MET A 116 2.28 16.54 3.37
C MET A 116 2.22 17.32 4.69
N ASP A 117 2.03 16.66 5.83
CA ASP A 117 2.14 17.27 7.16
C ASP A 117 3.55 17.84 7.40
N THR A 118 4.59 17.11 7.04
CA THR A 118 5.99 17.57 7.12
C THR A 118 6.19 18.87 6.32
N ILE A 119 5.70 18.93 5.09
CA ILE A 119 5.79 20.15 4.26
C ILE A 119 5.00 21.32 4.85
N ALA A 120 3.80 21.05 5.35
CA ALA A 120 3.00 22.10 6.01
C ALA A 120 3.70 22.69 7.23
N LYS A 121 4.33 21.85 8.06
CA LYS A 121 5.13 22.27 9.22
C LYS A 121 6.35 23.10 8.81
N LEU A 122 7.11 22.63 7.82
CA LEU A 122 8.26 23.36 7.29
C LEU A 122 7.87 24.72 6.70
N SER A 123 6.76 24.78 5.98
CA SER A 123 6.24 26.02 5.41
C SER A 123 5.83 27.03 6.50
N ARG A 124 5.13 26.57 7.56
CA ARG A 124 4.77 27.42 8.71
C ARG A 124 6.00 27.97 9.42
N TYR A 125 6.95 27.08 9.72
CA TYR A 125 8.19 27.50 10.38
C TYR A 125 8.99 28.47 9.50
N GLY A 126 9.09 28.19 8.19
CA GLY A 126 9.75 29.09 7.24
C GLY A 126 9.15 30.49 7.23
N ALA A 127 7.81 30.59 7.27
CA ALA A 127 7.12 31.88 7.36
C ALA A 127 7.44 32.61 8.69
N GLN A 128 7.50 31.88 9.81
CA GLN A 128 7.84 32.44 11.12
C GLN A 128 9.25 33.03 11.17
N VAL A 129 10.24 32.37 10.53
CA VAL A 129 11.62 32.83 10.50
C VAL A 129 11.96 33.72 9.30
N GLY A 130 10.97 34.08 8.48
CA GLY A 130 11.18 34.93 7.30
C GLY A 130 12.02 34.30 6.18
N SER A 131 12.02 32.97 6.07
CA SER A 131 12.77 32.27 5.02
C SER A 131 12.14 32.45 3.64
N ALA A 132 13.00 32.67 2.62
CA ALA A 132 12.58 32.75 1.23
C ALA A 132 12.39 31.38 0.55
N VAL A 133 12.71 30.28 1.23
CA VAL A 133 12.58 28.90 0.71
C VAL A 133 11.11 28.55 0.47
N ARG A 134 10.80 28.00 -0.68
CA ARG A 134 9.46 27.54 -1.01
C ARG A 134 9.32 26.03 -0.71
N PHE A 135 8.23 25.65 -0.08
CA PHE A 135 7.93 24.27 0.30
C PHE A 135 6.74 23.75 -0.53
N ILE A 136 6.96 22.70 -1.30
CA ILE A 136 5.98 22.13 -2.20
C ILE A 136 5.81 20.64 -1.91
N GLY A 137 4.60 20.24 -1.51
CA GLY A 137 4.21 18.83 -1.38
C GLY A 137 3.80 18.25 -2.72
N VAL A 138 4.28 17.05 -3.03
CA VAL A 138 3.86 16.29 -4.21
C VAL A 138 3.17 15.02 -3.72
N PRO A 139 1.83 15.00 -3.65
CA PRO A 139 1.11 13.92 -3.02
C PRO A 139 1.13 12.66 -3.86
N LYS A 140 1.21 11.50 -3.19
CA LYS A 140 0.99 10.18 -3.75
C LYS A 140 0.36 9.28 -2.70
N THR A 141 -0.60 8.46 -3.09
CA THR A 141 -1.20 7.41 -2.27
C THR A 141 -1.88 6.38 -3.17
N ILE A 142 -1.89 5.11 -2.75
CA ILE A 142 -2.69 4.07 -3.41
C ILE A 142 -4.11 3.99 -2.85
N ASP A 143 -4.37 4.62 -1.71
CA ASP A 143 -5.65 4.51 -1.00
C ASP A 143 -6.78 5.29 -1.67
N ASN A 144 -6.45 6.21 -2.60
CA ASN A 144 -7.38 7.09 -3.30
C ASN A 144 -8.19 7.99 -2.35
N ASP A 145 -7.54 8.48 -1.30
CA ASP A 145 -8.15 9.19 -0.19
C ASP A 145 -7.84 10.70 -0.15
N LEU A 146 -7.36 11.28 -1.25
CA LEU A 146 -7.14 12.72 -1.36
C LEU A 146 -8.44 13.45 -1.68
N CYS A 147 -8.72 14.53 -0.93
CA CYS A 147 -9.88 15.38 -1.17
C CYS A 147 -9.83 15.99 -2.58
N LEU A 148 -10.99 16.13 -3.21
CA LEU A 148 -11.17 16.77 -4.53
C LEU A 148 -10.33 16.12 -5.64
N THR A 149 -10.02 14.82 -5.51
CA THR A 149 -9.18 14.07 -6.45
C THR A 149 -9.86 12.76 -6.80
N ASP A 150 -10.20 12.54 -8.07
CA ASP A 150 -10.88 11.32 -8.52
C ASP A 150 -9.93 10.12 -8.52
N HIS A 151 -8.70 10.33 -9.01
CA HIS A 151 -7.66 9.30 -9.09
C HIS A 151 -6.35 9.82 -8.54
N THR A 152 -5.99 9.38 -7.34
CA THR A 152 -4.74 9.79 -6.72
C THR A 152 -3.54 9.17 -7.43
N PRO A 153 -2.38 9.89 -7.50
CA PRO A 153 -1.15 9.32 -8.04
C PRO A 153 -0.72 8.06 -7.27
N GLY A 154 -0.74 6.92 -7.96
CA GLY A 154 -0.47 5.59 -7.41
C GLY A 154 -1.67 4.65 -7.36
N TYR A 155 -2.89 5.16 -7.25
CA TYR A 155 -4.11 4.35 -7.17
C TYR A 155 -4.34 3.50 -8.42
N GLY A 156 -4.31 4.09 -9.61
CA GLY A 156 -4.60 3.36 -10.85
C GLY A 156 -3.69 2.17 -11.10
N SER A 157 -2.39 2.30 -10.80
CA SER A 157 -1.43 1.19 -10.88
C SER A 157 -1.72 0.10 -9.84
N ALA A 158 -2.07 0.50 -8.61
CA ALA A 158 -2.42 -0.44 -7.55
C ALA A 158 -3.74 -1.16 -7.85
N ALA A 159 -4.76 -0.45 -8.35
CA ALA A 159 -6.03 -1.04 -8.77
C ALA A 159 -5.85 -2.08 -9.89
N LYS A 160 -5.04 -1.76 -10.90
CA LYS A 160 -4.68 -2.70 -11.97
C LYS A 160 -3.96 -3.94 -11.41
N TYR A 161 -3.03 -3.76 -10.49
CA TYR A 161 -2.33 -4.86 -9.84
C TYR A 161 -3.29 -5.77 -9.08
N ILE A 162 -4.18 -5.20 -8.26
CA ILE A 162 -5.20 -5.95 -7.51
C ILE A 162 -6.10 -6.75 -8.45
N ALA A 163 -6.63 -6.13 -9.51
CA ALA A 163 -7.47 -6.80 -10.48
C ALA A 163 -6.76 -8.00 -11.13
N THR A 164 -5.50 -7.81 -11.55
CA THR A 164 -4.70 -8.86 -12.20
C THR A 164 -4.41 -10.02 -11.26
N ILE A 165 -3.90 -9.74 -10.07
CA ILE A 165 -3.54 -10.78 -9.09
C ILE A 165 -4.77 -11.55 -8.60
N LEU A 166 -5.89 -10.86 -8.36
CA LEU A 166 -7.11 -11.55 -7.96
C LEU A 166 -7.66 -12.45 -9.05
N LYS A 167 -7.56 -12.05 -10.32
CA LYS A 167 -7.93 -12.90 -11.45
C LYS A 167 -7.09 -14.18 -11.49
N GLU A 168 -5.78 -14.08 -11.25
CA GLU A 168 -4.88 -15.23 -11.15
C GLU A 168 -5.25 -16.12 -9.95
N VAL A 169 -5.46 -15.54 -8.77
CA VAL A 169 -5.85 -16.28 -7.56
C VAL A 169 -7.19 -16.98 -7.72
N ILE A 170 -8.16 -16.34 -8.37
CA ILE A 170 -9.47 -16.93 -8.69
C ILE A 170 -9.29 -18.15 -9.61
N ARG A 171 -8.50 -18.03 -10.66
CA ARG A 171 -8.22 -19.12 -11.59
C ARG A 171 -7.47 -20.27 -10.92
N ASP A 172 -6.40 -19.99 -10.19
CA ASP A 172 -5.64 -21.01 -9.44
C ASP A 172 -6.57 -21.73 -8.45
N SER A 173 -7.43 -20.98 -7.76
CA SER A 173 -8.38 -21.58 -6.83
C SER A 173 -9.42 -22.47 -7.49
N SER A 174 -9.72 -22.32 -8.78
CA SER A 174 -10.74 -23.07 -9.50
C SER A 174 -10.26 -24.42 -10.07
N VAL A 175 -8.93 -24.66 -10.11
CA VAL A 175 -8.35 -25.89 -10.72
C VAL A 175 -8.62 -27.15 -9.92
N TYR A 176 -8.86 -27.02 -8.61
CA TYR A 176 -9.05 -28.19 -7.75
C TYR A 176 -10.51 -28.41 -7.39
N ASP A 177 -10.99 -29.65 -7.45
CA ASP A 177 -12.34 -30.01 -7.02
C ASP A 177 -12.43 -30.20 -5.51
N ILE A 178 -12.09 -29.14 -4.76
CA ILE A 178 -12.17 -29.08 -3.31
C ILE A 178 -12.85 -27.80 -2.86
N ARG A 179 -13.69 -27.89 -1.82
CA ARG A 179 -14.30 -26.70 -1.22
C ARG A 179 -13.27 -25.89 -0.48
N SER A 180 -13.13 -24.62 -0.79
CA SER A 180 -12.24 -23.69 -0.08
C SER A 180 -12.79 -22.27 -0.11
N VAL A 181 -12.36 -21.44 0.83
CA VAL A 181 -12.60 -19.99 0.84
C VAL A 181 -11.23 -19.32 0.88
N THR A 182 -10.96 -18.47 -0.10
CA THR A 182 -9.79 -17.63 -0.14
C THR A 182 -10.19 -16.23 0.30
N VAL A 183 -9.51 -15.70 1.32
CA VAL A 183 -9.69 -14.32 1.78
C VAL A 183 -8.42 -13.55 1.41
N ALA A 184 -8.57 -12.53 0.57
CA ALA A 184 -7.50 -11.61 0.22
C ALA A 184 -7.67 -10.32 1.04
N GLU A 185 -6.71 -10.00 1.90
CA GLU A 185 -6.64 -8.72 2.60
C GLU A 185 -5.99 -7.69 1.69
N ILE A 186 -6.70 -6.59 1.44
CA ILE A 186 -6.23 -5.50 0.56
C ILE A 186 -5.99 -4.26 1.40
N MET A 187 -4.95 -3.49 1.05
CA MET A 187 -4.66 -2.22 1.70
C MET A 187 -5.81 -1.23 1.52
N GLY A 188 -5.98 -0.33 2.50
CA GLY A 188 -7.06 0.65 2.52
C GLY A 188 -7.79 0.62 3.86
N ARG A 189 -7.12 1.08 4.94
CA ARG A 189 -7.67 1.03 6.30
C ARG A 189 -8.92 1.89 6.48
N HIS A 190 -8.99 3.02 5.79
CA HIS A 190 -10.06 4.01 5.91
C HIS A 190 -10.79 4.27 4.60
N ALA A 191 -10.28 3.76 3.48
CA ALA A 191 -10.84 3.93 2.16
C ALA A 191 -10.84 2.59 1.41
N GLY A 192 -11.98 2.15 0.95
CA GLY A 192 -12.20 0.86 0.30
C GLY A 192 -11.97 0.84 -1.20
N TRP A 193 -11.39 1.88 -1.79
CA TRP A 193 -11.23 2.00 -3.23
C TRP A 193 -10.43 0.85 -3.85
N LEU A 194 -9.34 0.41 -3.20
CA LEU A 194 -8.56 -0.73 -3.68
C LEU A 194 -9.32 -2.06 -3.56
N ALA A 195 -10.05 -2.25 -2.44
CA ALA A 195 -10.90 -3.42 -2.30
C ALA A 195 -12.04 -3.39 -3.33
N GLY A 196 -12.63 -2.21 -3.59
CA GLY A 196 -13.63 -2.02 -4.65
C GLY A 196 -13.08 -2.33 -6.04
N ALA A 197 -11.83 -1.96 -6.33
CA ALA A 197 -11.17 -2.27 -7.60
C ALA A 197 -11.04 -3.79 -7.87
N ALA A 198 -11.19 -4.63 -6.85
CA ALA A 198 -11.24 -6.09 -6.99
C ALA A 198 -12.38 -6.56 -7.92
N CYS A 199 -13.48 -5.79 -8.08
CA CYS A 199 -14.55 -6.10 -9.01
C CYS A 199 -14.07 -6.19 -10.46
N LEU A 200 -12.98 -5.47 -10.80
CA LEU A 200 -12.36 -5.49 -12.13
C LEU A 200 -11.66 -6.83 -12.47
N ALA A 201 -11.53 -7.74 -11.50
CA ALA A 201 -11.10 -9.11 -11.77
C ALA A 201 -12.19 -9.94 -12.48
N GLY A 202 -13.46 -9.51 -12.43
CA GLY A 202 -14.57 -10.09 -13.16
C GLY A 202 -14.59 -9.63 -14.62
N GLY A 203 -15.08 -10.49 -15.51
CA GLY A 203 -15.21 -10.23 -16.93
C GLY A 203 -15.68 -11.50 -17.67
N ASP A 204 -15.62 -11.49 -18.98
CA ASP A 204 -16.07 -12.62 -19.80
C ASP A 204 -15.33 -13.93 -19.52
N ASP A 205 -14.11 -13.81 -19.01
CA ASP A 205 -13.20 -14.92 -18.73
C ASP A 205 -12.98 -15.20 -17.23
N SER A 206 -13.66 -14.49 -16.33
CA SER A 206 -13.52 -14.65 -14.87
C SER A 206 -14.78 -14.18 -14.13
N ASP A 207 -15.25 -14.98 -13.18
CA ASP A 207 -16.42 -14.64 -12.35
C ASP A 207 -16.20 -13.45 -11.41
N GLY A 208 -14.94 -13.07 -11.18
CA GLY A 208 -14.58 -12.07 -10.16
C GLY A 208 -14.73 -12.60 -8.71
N PRO A 209 -14.55 -11.72 -7.71
CA PRO A 209 -14.71 -12.09 -6.31
C PRO A 209 -16.19 -12.27 -5.92
N ASP A 210 -16.46 -13.25 -5.08
CA ASP A 210 -17.82 -13.53 -4.58
C ASP A 210 -18.33 -12.50 -3.57
N LEU A 211 -17.42 -11.91 -2.79
CA LEU A 211 -17.71 -10.87 -1.80
C LEU A 211 -16.58 -9.83 -1.77
N ILE A 212 -16.98 -8.57 -1.67
CA ILE A 212 -16.08 -7.45 -1.43
C ILE A 212 -16.54 -6.76 -0.15
N LEU A 213 -15.66 -6.67 0.83
CA LEU A 213 -15.91 -6.04 2.13
C LEU A 213 -15.16 -4.72 2.19
N LEU A 214 -15.88 -3.64 2.41
CA LEU A 214 -15.32 -2.28 2.44
C LEU A 214 -15.19 -1.78 3.88
N PRO A 215 -14.14 -1.03 4.22
CA PRO A 215 -13.95 -0.51 5.58
C PRO A 215 -14.99 0.54 5.97
N GLU A 216 -15.70 1.11 5.00
CA GLU A 216 -16.80 2.07 5.23
C GLU A 216 -18.05 1.41 5.78
N VAL A 217 -18.19 0.09 5.62
CA VAL A 217 -19.35 -0.67 6.08
C VAL A 217 -19.00 -1.45 7.34
N PRO A 218 -19.77 -1.37 8.43
CA PRO A 218 -19.56 -2.16 9.62
C PRO A 218 -19.56 -3.66 9.29
N PHE A 219 -18.52 -4.38 9.73
CA PHE A 219 -18.43 -5.82 9.53
C PHE A 219 -19.32 -6.57 10.52
N ASP A 220 -20.19 -7.43 9.96
CA ASP A 220 -21.06 -8.33 10.71
C ASP A 220 -20.64 -9.77 10.45
N GLN A 221 -20.07 -10.40 11.45
CA GLN A 221 -19.51 -11.75 11.33
C GLN A 221 -20.57 -12.81 11.02
N ASP A 222 -21.76 -12.71 11.62
CA ASP A 222 -22.80 -13.72 11.43
C ASP A 222 -23.40 -13.62 10.03
N LYS A 223 -23.65 -12.41 9.52
CA LYS A 223 -24.06 -12.21 8.12
C LYS A 223 -22.99 -12.66 7.14
N PHE A 224 -21.73 -12.41 7.44
CA PHE A 224 -20.62 -12.88 6.62
C PHE A 224 -20.59 -14.41 6.53
N LEU A 225 -20.65 -15.10 7.66
CA LEU A 225 -20.66 -16.57 7.70
C LEU A 225 -21.88 -17.17 7.00
N ALA A 226 -23.07 -16.61 7.23
CA ALA A 226 -24.30 -17.02 6.55
C ALA A 226 -24.19 -16.87 5.04
N ARG A 227 -23.59 -15.76 4.56
CA ARG A 227 -23.39 -15.53 3.12
C ARG A 227 -22.36 -16.49 2.52
N VAL A 228 -21.30 -16.83 3.24
CA VAL A 228 -20.33 -17.84 2.82
C VAL A 228 -20.97 -19.19 2.69
N ASP A 229 -21.81 -19.61 3.65
CA ASP A 229 -22.54 -20.88 3.59
C ASP A 229 -23.53 -20.92 2.41
N GLU A 230 -24.25 -19.84 2.17
CA GLU A 230 -25.15 -19.72 1.04
C GLU A 230 -24.41 -19.86 -0.29
N LEU A 231 -23.33 -19.11 -0.47
CA LEU A 231 -22.50 -19.18 -1.68
C LEU A 231 -21.95 -20.57 -1.91
N GLN A 232 -21.57 -21.28 -0.85
CA GLN A 232 -21.12 -22.66 -0.96
C GLN A 232 -22.23 -23.61 -1.40
N ARG A 233 -23.44 -23.47 -0.85
CA ARG A 233 -24.59 -24.31 -1.24
C ARG A 233 -24.96 -24.10 -2.71
N VAL A 234 -25.09 -22.84 -3.14
CA VAL A 234 -25.49 -22.48 -4.49
C VAL A 234 -24.48 -22.95 -5.53
N LYS A 235 -23.21 -22.68 -5.30
CA LYS A 235 -22.16 -22.98 -6.28
C LYS A 235 -21.74 -24.46 -6.32
N TRP A 236 -22.14 -25.25 -5.32
CA TRP A 236 -21.94 -26.71 -5.27
C TRP A 236 -23.25 -27.50 -5.45
N ALA A 237 -24.36 -26.82 -5.66
CA ALA A 237 -25.62 -27.48 -6.00
C ALA A 237 -25.45 -28.23 -7.32
N GLY A 238 -25.54 -29.55 -7.28
CA GLY A 238 -25.42 -30.44 -8.48
C GLY A 238 -24.05 -31.07 -8.73
N LYS A 239 -23.01 -30.70 -7.94
CA LYS A 239 -21.78 -31.49 -7.94
C LYS A 239 -21.86 -32.59 -6.86
N PRO A 240 -21.52 -33.87 -7.19
CA PRO A 240 -21.47 -34.91 -6.18
C PRO A 240 -20.49 -34.43 -5.08
N GLY A 241 -21.02 -34.32 -3.87
CA GLY A 241 -20.15 -34.03 -2.71
C GLY A 241 -19.02 -35.04 -2.64
N PRO A 242 -17.83 -34.69 -2.13
CA PRO A 242 -16.83 -35.70 -1.85
C PRO A 242 -17.49 -36.77 -0.99
N ALA A 243 -17.48 -38.01 -1.46
CA ALA A 243 -18.05 -39.14 -0.73
C ALA A 243 -17.47 -39.06 0.72
N HIS A 244 -18.36 -38.94 1.68
CA HIS A 244 -17.93 -38.95 3.10
C HIS A 244 -17.14 -40.25 3.31
N PRO A 245 -15.93 -40.18 3.88
CA PRO A 245 -15.13 -41.38 4.16
C PRO A 245 -15.80 -42.34 5.14
N CYS A 246 -16.96 -41.96 5.72
CA CYS A 246 -17.70 -42.76 6.70
C CYS A 246 -18.69 -43.79 6.10
N GLU A 247 -18.91 -43.80 4.79
CA GLU A 247 -19.83 -44.78 4.17
C GLU A 247 -19.13 -45.97 3.50
N ARG A 248 -17.85 -46.15 3.68
CA ARG A 248 -17.20 -47.41 3.34
C ARG A 248 -17.01 -48.26 4.58
N GLY A 249 -18.06 -49.04 4.81
CA GLY A 249 -18.05 -50.39 5.44
C GLY A 249 -17.20 -50.55 6.72
N GLU A 250 -17.90 -50.72 7.80
CA GLU A 250 -17.40 -51.49 8.95
C GLU A 250 -16.68 -52.77 8.49
N ARG A 251 -15.36 -52.76 8.59
CA ARG A 251 -14.61 -53.99 8.83
C ARG A 251 -13.65 -53.76 9.99
N ARG A 252 -13.99 -54.47 11.07
CA ARG A 252 -13.32 -54.69 12.33
C ARG A 252 -11.78 -54.60 12.24
N GLY A 253 -11.20 -53.83 13.13
CA GLY A 253 -9.79 -53.87 13.48
C GLY A 253 -9.57 -53.04 14.76
N ARG A 254 -9.63 -53.70 15.90
CA ARG A 254 -9.24 -53.17 17.22
C ARG A 254 -7.78 -52.79 17.15
N HIS A 255 -7.43 -51.56 17.49
CA HIS A 255 -6.29 -51.22 18.35
C HIS A 255 -6.41 -49.77 18.81
N GLY A 256 -6.35 -49.62 20.13
CA GLY A 256 -6.46 -48.37 20.83
C GLY A 256 -5.22 -47.51 20.66
N GLY A 257 -5.44 -46.23 20.43
CA GLY A 257 -4.42 -45.19 20.47
C GLY A 257 -5.13 -43.86 20.66
N ARG A 258 -5.16 -43.38 21.90
CA ARG A 258 -5.64 -42.07 22.26
C ARG A 258 -4.69 -41.02 21.65
N ALA A 259 -5.05 -40.40 20.55
CA ALA A 259 -4.41 -39.17 20.07
C ALA A 259 -5.01 -37.98 20.80
N ARG A 260 -4.24 -37.34 21.65
CA ARG A 260 -4.55 -36.03 22.22
C ARG A 260 -4.55 -34.99 21.11
N VAL A 261 -5.67 -34.28 20.97
CA VAL A 261 -5.80 -33.07 20.15
C VAL A 261 -5.21 -31.93 20.97
N PRO A 262 -4.20 -31.17 20.46
CA PRO A 262 -3.80 -29.94 21.13
C PRO A 262 -4.86 -28.89 20.85
N ALA A 263 -5.44 -28.34 21.89
CA ALA A 263 -6.24 -27.13 21.86
C ALA A 263 -5.33 -25.93 21.51
N GLY A 264 -5.44 -25.44 20.28
CA GLY A 264 -4.78 -24.23 19.80
C GLY A 264 -5.82 -23.34 19.14
N GLY A 265 -6.68 -22.72 19.95
CA GLY A 265 -7.59 -21.68 19.53
C GLY A 265 -6.81 -20.42 19.19
N GLY A 266 -6.62 -20.13 17.91
CA GLY A 266 -6.19 -18.83 17.42
C GLY A 266 -7.34 -17.84 17.60
N VAL A 267 -7.36 -17.14 18.72
CA VAL A 267 -8.29 -16.05 19.00
C VAL A 267 -7.97 -14.89 18.06
N LEU A 268 -8.89 -14.59 17.13
CA LEU A 268 -8.97 -13.30 16.50
C LEU A 268 -9.21 -12.24 17.60
N ARG A 269 -8.15 -11.56 18.03
CA ARG A 269 -8.29 -10.46 18.98
C ARG A 269 -8.99 -9.30 18.24
N HIS A 270 -10.21 -9.04 18.68
CA HIS A 270 -10.94 -7.82 18.38
C HIS A 270 -10.14 -6.60 18.87
N HIS A 271 -9.55 -5.85 17.96
CA HIS A 271 -9.40 -4.41 18.16
C HIS A 271 -10.59 -3.75 17.49
N ALA A 272 -11.52 -3.28 18.31
CA ALA A 272 -12.66 -2.48 17.90
C ALA A 272 -12.18 -1.11 17.39
N HIS A 273 -11.82 -1.04 16.10
CA HIS A 273 -11.76 0.17 15.30
C HIS A 273 -11.53 -0.24 13.85
N ARG A 274 -12.57 -0.11 13.02
CA ARG A 274 -12.61 -0.21 11.56
C ARG A 274 -11.66 -1.29 10.98
N GLY A 275 -12.22 -2.44 10.66
CA GLY A 275 -11.48 -3.58 10.11
C GLY A 275 -10.85 -3.32 8.74
N PRO A 276 -9.85 -4.09 8.33
CA PRO A 276 -9.24 -4.02 7.01
C PRO A 276 -10.26 -4.36 5.92
N ALA A 277 -10.10 -3.74 4.75
CA ALA A 277 -10.83 -4.13 3.56
C ALA A 277 -10.42 -5.55 3.14
N ALA A 278 -11.37 -6.41 2.82
CA ALA A 278 -11.12 -7.78 2.44
C ALA A 278 -11.94 -8.20 1.23
N VAL A 279 -11.36 -9.05 0.39
CA VAL A 279 -12.01 -9.66 -0.77
C VAL A 279 -12.05 -11.16 -0.57
N LEU A 280 -13.22 -11.76 -0.79
CA LEU A 280 -13.45 -13.18 -0.59
C LEU A 280 -13.60 -13.91 -1.91
N HIS A 281 -12.78 -14.91 -2.15
CA HIS A 281 -12.97 -15.89 -3.20
C HIS A 281 -12.81 -17.32 -2.65
N ARG A 282 -13.50 -18.26 -3.29
CA ARG A 282 -13.79 -19.63 -2.85
C ARG A 282 -12.64 -20.55 -2.48
N LYS A 283 -12.75 -21.20 -1.34
CA LYS A 283 -12.40 -22.60 -1.03
C LYS A 283 -12.39 -22.91 0.48
N LEU A 284 -13.38 -23.62 1.04
CA LEU A 284 -13.29 -24.21 2.39
C LEU A 284 -12.95 -25.72 2.32
N ARG A 285 -11.92 -26.14 2.99
CA ARG A 285 -11.83 -27.57 3.40
C ARG A 285 -12.84 -27.82 4.52
N SER A 286 -13.58 -28.91 4.40
CA SER A 286 -14.36 -29.44 5.53
C SER A 286 -13.40 -29.83 6.67
N ARG A 287 -13.14 -28.89 7.52
CA ARG A 287 -12.59 -28.87 8.87
C ARG A 287 -11.64 -27.65 9.05
N GLY A 288 -12.21 -26.56 9.44
CA GLY A 288 -11.67 -25.64 10.42
C GLY A 288 -10.31 -24.99 10.22
N ARG A 289 -9.87 -24.58 9.01
CA ARG A 289 -8.77 -23.61 8.87
C ARG A 289 -9.05 -22.64 7.74
N VAL A 290 -9.27 -21.39 8.08
CA VAL A 290 -9.18 -20.25 7.16
C VAL A 290 -7.68 -19.94 6.98
N ARG A 291 -7.18 -20.02 5.75
CA ARG A 291 -5.83 -19.50 5.45
C ARG A 291 -5.98 -18.07 4.94
N CYS A 292 -5.45 -17.14 5.68
CA CYS A 292 -5.26 -15.77 5.24
C CYS A 292 -3.95 -15.69 4.44
N ALA A 293 -4.04 -15.46 3.14
CA ALA A 293 -2.86 -15.15 2.35
C ALA A 293 -2.58 -13.65 2.51
N ARG A 294 -1.59 -13.31 3.31
CA ARG A 294 -1.01 -11.97 3.34
C ARG A 294 -0.03 -11.87 2.18
N HIS A 295 -0.43 -11.29 1.09
CA HIS A 295 0.55 -10.78 0.14
C HIS A 295 1.08 -9.47 0.71
N HIS A 296 2.29 -9.53 1.28
CA HIS A 296 3.07 -8.32 1.43
C HIS A 296 3.28 -7.77 0.02
N ALA A 297 2.70 -6.61 -0.25
CA ALA A 297 3.18 -5.84 -1.39
C ALA A 297 4.68 -5.66 -1.17
N VAL A 298 5.48 -6.32 -2.01
CA VAL A 298 6.92 -6.07 -2.06
C VAL A 298 7.08 -4.60 -2.40
N PRO A 299 7.93 -3.88 -1.66
CA PRO A 299 8.07 -2.42 -1.79
C PRO A 299 8.43 -1.96 -3.20
#